data_5ba4b448fb56a6e5716a3915f4577977
#
_entry.id   5ba4b448fb56a6e5716a3915f4577977
#
_cell.length_a   1.000
_cell.length_b   1.000
_cell.length_c   1.000
_cell.angle_alpha   90.00
_cell.angle_beta   90.00
_cell.angle_gamma   90.00
#
_symmetry.space_group_name_H-M   'P 1'
#
loop_
_entity.id
_entity.type
_entity.pdbx_description
1 polymer ?
#
loop_
_entity_poly.entity_id
_entity_poly.type
_entity_poly.pdbx_seq_one_letter_code
_entity_poly.pdbx_strand_id
1 'polypeptide(L)'
;MKINRESVAIKGIERTIIDEAYENEWVHPAYPEDHKDQRVAIVGSGPAGLTAAEELNFKGYKVTVYEKAHEPGGLLMYGIPNMKLDKDVIRRRVSLMKDAGVLFKTGVEIGVDVSRETLEENYDAIILCTGAQNARDLPLEGRMGSGIHFAMDYLTEQTQYLNGEIESLSITAKDKNVIIIGAGDTGADCVATALRENCKSIVQFNKYTKQPEEITFESNTSWPLAMPVFKMDYAHKEYEAKFGQEPRAYGVQTMRYDVDELGNVK
;
A
#
# COMPACT_ATOMS: atom_id res chain seq x y z
N MET A 1 9.36 20.80 -6.26
CA MET A 1 10.34 21.13 -7.33
C MET A 1 11.35 22.14 -6.80
N LYS A 2 12.63 21.96 -7.08
CA LYS A 2 13.69 22.91 -6.69
C LYS A 2 13.83 24.01 -7.75
N ILE A 3 12.85 24.90 -7.89
CA ILE A 3 12.96 26.05 -8.79
C ILE A 3 13.81 27.15 -8.12
N ASN A 4 13.68 27.32 -6.81
CA ASN A 4 14.38 28.32 -6.00
C ASN A 4 15.25 27.63 -4.95
N ARG A 5 16.38 27.02 -5.36
CA ARG A 5 17.42 26.38 -4.52
C ARG A 5 16.93 25.37 -3.47
N GLU A 6 15.87 25.69 -2.71
CA GLU A 6 15.27 24.79 -1.72
C GLU A 6 13.88 24.30 -2.18
N SER A 7 13.58 23.02 -1.89
CA SER A 7 12.26 22.45 -2.22
C SER A 7 11.25 22.77 -1.14
N VAL A 8 10.05 23.17 -1.52
CA VAL A 8 8.92 23.33 -0.59
C VAL A 8 8.49 21.95 -0.08
N ALA A 9 8.35 21.82 1.23
CA ALA A 9 7.93 20.57 1.90
C ALA A 9 6.41 20.39 1.84
N ILE A 10 5.82 20.30 0.62
CA ILE A 10 4.36 20.25 0.40
C ILE A 10 3.71 19.18 1.28
N LYS A 11 4.18 17.93 1.20
CA LYS A 11 3.63 16.83 2.02
C LYS A 11 3.75 17.07 3.53
N GLY A 12 4.82 17.73 3.97
CA GLY A 12 5.00 18.07 5.38
C GLY A 12 3.97 19.10 5.84
N ILE A 13 3.71 20.11 5.02
CA ILE A 13 2.71 21.13 5.30
C ILE A 13 1.31 20.53 5.34
N GLU A 14 0.93 19.75 4.34
CA GLU A 14 -0.37 19.04 4.29
C GLU A 14 -0.58 18.15 5.50
N ARG A 15 0.46 17.37 5.88
CA ARG A 15 0.41 16.53 7.07
C ARG A 15 0.22 17.36 8.34
N THR A 16 1.00 18.41 8.53
CA THR A 16 0.89 19.26 9.72
C THR A 16 -0.52 19.86 9.83
N ILE A 17 -1.07 20.37 8.72
CA ILE A 17 -2.45 20.95 8.73
C ILE A 17 -3.47 19.93 9.21
N ILE A 18 -3.44 18.69 8.68
CA ILE A 18 -4.45 17.70 9.04
C ILE A 18 -4.24 17.14 10.45
N ASP A 19 -2.99 16.94 10.88
CA ASP A 19 -2.70 16.44 12.22
C ASP A 19 -3.12 17.48 13.27
N GLU A 20 -2.78 18.76 13.11
CA GLU A 20 -3.24 19.85 13.95
C GLU A 20 -4.79 19.98 13.97
N ALA A 21 -5.42 19.77 12.81
CA ALA A 21 -6.89 19.84 12.74
C ALA A 21 -7.57 18.71 13.53
N TYR A 22 -6.98 17.51 13.57
CA TYR A 22 -7.47 16.43 14.42
C TYR A 22 -7.16 16.67 15.90
N GLU A 23 -5.96 17.14 16.25
CA GLU A 23 -5.56 17.43 17.63
C GLU A 23 -6.43 18.52 18.28
N ASN A 24 -6.86 19.49 17.49
CA ASN A 24 -7.74 20.58 17.96
C ASN A 24 -9.23 20.28 17.74
N GLU A 25 -9.60 19.07 17.36
CA GLU A 25 -10.99 18.66 17.14
C GLU A 25 -11.73 19.53 16.10
N TRP A 26 -11.01 20.05 15.07
CA TRP A 26 -11.63 20.82 13.99
C TRP A 26 -12.24 19.96 12.90
N VAL A 27 -11.86 18.68 12.84
CA VAL A 27 -12.38 17.72 11.87
C VAL A 27 -13.59 17.02 12.46
N HIS A 28 -14.75 17.26 11.87
CA HIS A 28 -16.03 16.70 12.32
C HIS A 28 -16.61 15.74 11.26
N PRO A 29 -17.51 14.81 11.64
CA PRO A 29 -18.24 14.00 10.69
C PRO A 29 -19.02 14.87 9.71
N ALA A 30 -18.94 14.55 8.42
CA ALA A 30 -19.66 15.28 7.38
C ALA A 30 -21.08 14.73 7.23
N TYR A 31 -22.03 15.33 7.93
CA TYR A 31 -23.43 14.94 7.86
C TYR A 31 -24.10 15.48 6.59
N PRO A 32 -24.97 14.68 5.92
CA PRO A 32 -25.75 15.16 4.79
C PRO A 32 -26.81 16.19 5.23
N GLU A 33 -27.05 17.21 4.40
CA GLU A 33 -28.14 18.15 4.63
C GLU A 33 -29.51 17.52 4.37
N ASP A 34 -29.61 16.69 3.32
CA ASP A 34 -30.81 15.98 2.91
C ASP A 34 -30.57 14.47 2.90
N HIS A 35 -31.55 13.70 3.38
CA HIS A 35 -31.52 12.24 3.34
C HIS A 35 -32.32 11.68 2.16
N LYS A 36 -31.75 10.69 1.50
CA LYS A 36 -32.35 9.96 0.40
C LYS A 36 -32.68 8.52 0.83
N ASP A 37 -33.69 7.93 0.19
CA ASP A 37 -34.07 6.56 0.49
C ASP A 37 -33.21 5.52 -0.21
N GLN A 38 -32.53 5.92 -1.29
CA GLN A 38 -31.70 5.02 -2.08
C GLN A 38 -30.52 4.48 -1.28
N ARG A 39 -30.30 3.19 -1.41
CA ARG A 39 -29.23 2.42 -0.78
C ARG A 39 -28.12 2.09 -1.78
N VAL A 40 -26.89 2.34 -1.41
CA VAL A 40 -25.70 2.04 -2.25
C VAL A 40 -24.79 1.07 -1.54
N ALA A 41 -24.47 -0.04 -2.19
CA ALA A 41 -23.43 -0.96 -1.76
C ALA A 41 -22.10 -0.59 -2.43
N ILE A 42 -21.03 -0.54 -1.63
CA ILE A 42 -19.65 -0.37 -2.12
C ILE A 42 -18.88 -1.63 -1.76
N VAL A 43 -18.29 -2.27 -2.77
CA VAL A 43 -17.50 -3.49 -2.59
C VAL A 43 -16.01 -3.14 -2.61
N GLY A 44 -15.39 -3.24 -1.44
CA GLY A 44 -14.00 -2.85 -1.19
C GLY A 44 -13.88 -1.49 -0.52
N SER A 45 -13.06 -1.44 0.52
CA SER A 45 -12.80 -0.26 1.36
C SER A 45 -11.42 0.36 1.15
N GLY A 46 -10.78 0.10 0.00
CA GLY A 46 -9.58 0.82 -0.39
C GLY A 46 -9.84 2.32 -0.62
N PRO A 47 -8.82 3.12 -0.99
CA PRO A 47 -8.96 4.56 -1.19
C PRO A 47 -10.16 4.96 -2.05
N ALA A 48 -10.41 4.22 -3.15
CA ALA A 48 -11.54 4.48 -4.05
C ALA A 48 -12.89 4.24 -3.36
N GLY A 49 -13.00 3.12 -2.61
CA GLY A 49 -14.23 2.77 -1.89
C GLY A 49 -14.53 3.74 -0.74
N LEU A 50 -13.51 4.14 0.02
CA LEU A 50 -13.66 5.12 1.10
C LEU A 50 -14.10 6.48 0.54
N THR A 51 -13.46 6.97 -0.54
CA THR A 51 -13.86 8.24 -1.18
C THR A 51 -15.29 8.18 -1.71
N ALA A 52 -15.65 7.10 -2.41
CA ALA A 52 -17.01 6.94 -2.91
C ALA A 52 -18.05 6.89 -1.77
N ALA A 53 -17.71 6.20 -0.68
CA ALA A 53 -18.59 6.09 0.49
C ALA A 53 -18.85 7.45 1.14
N GLU A 54 -17.80 8.23 1.35
CA GLU A 54 -17.90 9.55 1.95
C GLU A 54 -18.73 10.51 1.09
N GLU A 55 -18.39 10.60 -0.20
CA GLU A 55 -19.07 11.49 -1.13
C GLU A 55 -20.57 11.16 -1.29
N LEU A 56 -20.90 9.87 -1.38
CA LEU A 56 -22.29 9.45 -1.50
C LEU A 56 -23.07 9.64 -0.20
N ASN A 57 -22.45 9.36 0.94
CA ASN A 57 -23.07 9.62 2.25
C ASN A 57 -23.32 11.11 2.44
N PHE A 58 -22.35 11.96 2.11
CA PHE A 58 -22.52 13.42 2.17
C PHE A 58 -23.64 13.93 1.25
N LYS A 59 -23.89 13.26 0.12
CA LYS A 59 -25.03 13.54 -0.77
C LYS A 59 -26.37 12.95 -0.29
N GLY A 60 -26.37 12.31 0.88
CA GLY A 60 -27.57 11.81 1.56
C GLY A 60 -27.97 10.37 1.25
N TYR A 61 -27.19 9.62 0.45
CA TYR A 61 -27.47 8.22 0.19
C TYR A 61 -27.16 7.34 1.39
N LYS A 62 -27.91 6.25 1.55
CA LYS A 62 -27.65 5.22 2.57
C LYS A 62 -26.53 4.30 2.07
N VAL A 63 -25.33 4.45 2.59
CA VAL A 63 -24.13 3.76 2.09
C VAL A 63 -23.73 2.60 3.00
N THR A 64 -23.49 1.43 2.39
CA THR A 64 -22.88 0.28 3.06
C THR A 64 -21.62 -0.13 2.30
N VAL A 65 -20.50 -0.20 3.01
CA VAL A 65 -19.20 -0.66 2.48
C VAL A 65 -18.96 -2.10 2.95
N TYR A 66 -18.74 -3.00 2.00
CA TYR A 66 -18.33 -4.39 2.25
C TYR A 66 -16.83 -4.53 2.07
N GLU A 67 -16.17 -5.10 3.04
CA GLU A 67 -14.73 -5.35 3.03
C GLU A 67 -14.43 -6.78 3.49
N LYS A 68 -13.65 -7.52 2.71
CA LYS A 68 -13.28 -8.89 3.02
C LYS A 68 -12.26 -9.00 4.16
N ALA A 69 -11.42 -7.97 4.33
CA ALA A 69 -10.44 -7.92 5.41
C ALA A 69 -11.10 -7.57 6.75
N HIS A 70 -10.36 -7.80 7.83
CA HIS A 70 -10.82 -7.51 9.20
C HIS A 70 -11.03 -6.01 9.43
N GLU A 71 -10.13 -5.16 8.91
CA GLU A 71 -10.24 -3.71 9.01
C GLU A 71 -10.42 -3.05 7.62
N PRO A 72 -11.16 -1.92 7.54
CA PRO A 72 -11.25 -1.14 6.31
C PRO A 72 -9.93 -0.43 5.98
N GLY A 73 -9.72 -0.14 4.71
CA GLY A 73 -8.59 0.66 4.24
C GLY A 73 -7.86 0.07 3.04
N GLY A 74 -8.09 -1.21 2.71
CA GLY A 74 -7.43 -1.89 1.60
C GLY A 74 -5.91 -1.78 1.69
N LEU A 75 -5.25 -1.30 0.63
CA LEU A 75 -3.78 -1.14 0.63
C LEU A 75 -3.26 -0.10 1.64
N LEU A 76 -4.06 0.87 2.06
CA LEU A 76 -3.67 1.80 3.13
C LEU A 76 -3.48 1.05 4.45
N MET A 77 -4.36 0.09 4.73
CA MET A 77 -4.30 -0.72 5.94
C MET A 77 -3.25 -1.84 5.80
N TYR A 78 -3.30 -2.66 4.76
CA TYR A 78 -2.54 -3.91 4.66
C TYR A 78 -1.36 -3.90 3.69
N GLY A 79 -1.28 -2.91 2.78
CA GLY A 79 -0.20 -2.85 1.78
C GLY A 79 0.95 -1.94 2.16
N ILE A 80 0.64 -0.78 2.74
CA ILE A 80 1.65 0.19 3.18
C ILE A 80 2.10 -0.19 4.61
N PRO A 81 3.40 -0.36 4.88
CA PRO A 81 3.87 -0.72 6.23
C PRO A 81 3.59 0.35 7.29
N ASN A 82 3.43 -0.07 8.55
CA ASN A 82 3.12 0.83 9.68
C ASN A 82 4.13 1.96 9.86
N MET A 83 5.43 1.72 9.60
CA MET A 83 6.45 2.75 9.69
C MET A 83 6.32 3.86 8.64
N LYS A 84 5.58 3.62 7.55
CA LYS A 84 5.33 4.59 6.49
C LYS A 84 3.97 5.27 6.64
N LEU A 85 2.97 4.53 7.12
CA LEU A 85 1.61 5.02 7.36
C LEU A 85 1.05 4.36 8.62
N ASP A 86 0.95 5.14 9.68
CA ASP A 86 0.32 4.74 10.93
C ASP A 86 -1.15 4.37 10.68
N LYS A 87 -1.58 3.21 11.18
CA LYS A 87 -2.93 2.68 10.96
C LYS A 87 -4.00 3.49 11.71
N ASP A 88 -3.63 4.19 12.75
CA ASP A 88 -4.56 5.06 13.47
C ASP A 88 -5.03 6.25 12.61
N VAL A 89 -4.23 6.66 11.63
CA VAL A 89 -4.66 7.65 10.61
C VAL A 89 -5.86 7.14 9.80
N ILE A 90 -5.86 5.85 9.46
CA ILE A 90 -6.96 5.23 8.72
C ILE A 90 -8.16 5.02 9.65
N ARG A 91 -7.91 4.49 10.84
CA ARG A 91 -8.95 4.23 11.85
C ARG A 91 -9.71 5.50 12.22
N ARG A 92 -8.99 6.61 12.51
CA ARG A 92 -9.62 7.91 12.81
C ARG A 92 -10.52 8.40 11.66
N ARG A 93 -10.07 8.21 10.39
CA ARG A 93 -10.88 8.60 9.22
C ARG A 93 -12.13 7.73 9.08
N VAL A 94 -11.98 6.41 9.20
CA VAL A 94 -13.10 5.46 9.14
C VAL A 94 -14.10 5.71 10.28
N SER A 95 -13.63 6.10 11.47
CA SER A 95 -14.51 6.47 12.60
C SER A 95 -15.40 7.65 12.23
N LEU A 96 -14.84 8.73 11.68
CA LEU A 96 -15.62 9.89 11.24
C LEU A 96 -16.68 9.52 10.19
N MET A 97 -16.35 8.61 9.27
CA MET A 97 -17.30 8.14 8.26
C MET A 97 -18.45 7.32 8.90
N LYS A 98 -18.12 6.47 9.90
CA LYS A 98 -19.13 5.73 10.68
C LYS A 98 -20.05 6.68 11.45
N ASP A 99 -19.48 7.69 12.09
CA ASP A 99 -20.22 8.70 12.84
C ASP A 99 -21.12 9.54 11.91
N ALA A 100 -20.68 9.75 10.66
CA ALA A 100 -21.49 10.40 9.62
C ALA A 100 -22.61 9.50 9.04
N GLY A 101 -22.65 8.20 9.37
CA GLY A 101 -23.71 7.29 8.97
C GLY A 101 -23.34 6.23 7.93
N VAL A 102 -22.06 6.15 7.51
CA VAL A 102 -21.59 5.07 6.61
C VAL A 102 -21.52 3.75 7.39
N LEU A 103 -22.17 2.71 6.86
CA LEU A 103 -22.12 1.38 7.45
C LEU A 103 -20.96 0.58 6.85
N PHE A 104 -20.12 -0.02 7.71
CA PHE A 104 -19.04 -0.91 7.31
C PHE A 104 -19.35 -2.35 7.74
N LYS A 105 -19.27 -3.28 6.79
CA LYS A 105 -19.35 -4.74 7.01
C LYS A 105 -18.01 -5.36 6.62
N THR A 106 -17.17 -5.57 7.63
CA THR A 106 -15.84 -6.17 7.48
C THR A 106 -15.86 -7.68 7.68
N GLY A 107 -14.86 -8.40 7.18
CA GLY A 107 -14.83 -9.87 7.19
C GLY A 107 -15.89 -10.47 6.26
N VAL A 108 -16.34 -9.74 5.23
CA VAL A 108 -17.41 -10.18 4.32
C VAL A 108 -16.92 -10.10 2.87
N GLU A 109 -16.73 -11.26 2.25
CA GLU A 109 -16.32 -11.37 0.85
C GLU A 109 -17.55 -11.50 -0.06
N ILE A 110 -17.73 -10.52 -0.95
CA ILE A 110 -18.81 -10.56 -1.95
C ILE A 110 -18.49 -11.62 -3.00
N GLY A 111 -19.49 -12.46 -3.27
CA GLY A 111 -19.37 -13.64 -4.14
C GLY A 111 -19.05 -14.92 -3.38
N VAL A 112 -18.70 -14.83 -2.09
CA VAL A 112 -18.48 -15.97 -1.18
C VAL A 112 -19.50 -15.94 -0.04
N ASP A 113 -19.47 -14.91 0.80
CA ASP A 113 -20.37 -14.80 1.96
C ASP A 113 -21.71 -14.16 1.62
N VAL A 114 -21.71 -13.22 0.67
CA VAL A 114 -22.89 -12.52 0.17
C VAL A 114 -22.90 -12.62 -1.35
N SER A 115 -23.98 -13.13 -1.92
CA SER A 115 -24.09 -13.28 -3.36
C SER A 115 -24.36 -11.95 -4.05
N ARG A 116 -24.10 -11.90 -5.37
CA ARG A 116 -24.44 -10.76 -6.23
C ARG A 116 -25.93 -10.48 -6.19
N GLU A 117 -26.77 -11.51 -6.28
CA GLU A 117 -28.22 -11.41 -6.29
C GLU A 117 -28.72 -10.74 -4.99
N THR A 118 -28.15 -11.12 -3.86
CA THR A 118 -28.45 -10.48 -2.57
C THR A 118 -28.15 -8.99 -2.56
N LEU A 119 -27.06 -8.55 -3.21
CA LEU A 119 -26.78 -7.12 -3.35
C LEU A 119 -27.80 -6.43 -4.28
N GLU A 120 -28.13 -7.04 -5.42
CA GLU A 120 -29.09 -6.50 -6.40
C GLU A 120 -30.50 -6.36 -5.82
N GLU A 121 -30.90 -7.26 -4.91
CA GLU A 121 -32.20 -7.19 -4.22
C GLU A 121 -32.25 -6.13 -3.13
N ASN A 122 -31.12 -5.82 -2.49
CA ASN A 122 -31.08 -4.97 -1.30
C ASN A 122 -30.56 -3.56 -1.53
N TYR A 123 -30.00 -3.25 -2.69
CA TYR A 123 -29.39 -1.97 -3.01
C TYR A 123 -29.82 -1.45 -4.38
N ASP A 124 -30.02 -0.14 -4.46
CA ASP A 124 -30.39 0.54 -5.70
C ASP A 124 -29.21 0.73 -6.65
N ALA A 125 -27.99 0.70 -6.10
CA ALA A 125 -26.74 0.77 -6.86
C ALA A 125 -25.61 0.00 -6.17
N ILE A 126 -24.70 -0.55 -6.97
CA ILE A 126 -23.52 -1.28 -6.51
C ILE A 126 -22.28 -0.66 -7.17
N ILE A 127 -21.28 -0.32 -6.37
CA ILE A 127 -20.00 0.22 -6.85
C ILE A 127 -18.89 -0.76 -6.49
N LEU A 128 -18.14 -1.21 -7.52
CA LEU A 128 -17.04 -2.13 -7.35
C LEU A 128 -15.71 -1.36 -7.20
N CYS A 129 -15.12 -1.43 -6.01
CA CYS A 129 -13.85 -0.79 -5.65
C CYS A 129 -12.83 -1.81 -5.15
N THR A 130 -12.78 -2.98 -5.78
CA THR A 130 -12.04 -4.17 -5.32
C THR A 130 -10.52 -4.05 -5.50
N GLY A 131 -10.04 -3.06 -6.24
CA GLY A 131 -8.61 -2.90 -6.57
C GLY A 131 -8.09 -4.00 -7.51
N ALA A 132 -6.78 -4.01 -7.73
CA ALA A 132 -6.10 -5.04 -8.52
C ALA A 132 -5.59 -6.15 -7.60
N GLN A 133 -6.28 -7.30 -7.59
CA GLN A 133 -5.93 -8.42 -6.70
C GLN A 133 -4.85 -9.34 -7.30
N ASN A 134 -4.73 -9.39 -8.62
CA ASN A 134 -3.75 -10.25 -9.28
C ASN A 134 -2.37 -9.57 -9.32
N ALA A 135 -1.40 -10.17 -8.64
CA ALA A 135 -0.02 -9.73 -8.70
C ALA A 135 0.57 -9.95 -10.10
N ARG A 136 1.46 -9.06 -10.53
CA ARG A 136 2.31 -9.30 -11.70
C ARG A 136 3.33 -10.34 -11.33
N ASP A 137 3.19 -11.53 -11.89
CA ASP A 137 4.15 -12.61 -11.66
C ASP A 137 5.32 -12.57 -12.66
N LEU A 138 6.38 -13.27 -12.29
CA LEU A 138 7.54 -13.54 -13.14
C LEU A 138 7.68 -15.06 -13.29
N PRO A 139 6.93 -15.69 -14.20
CA PRO A 139 6.80 -17.14 -14.31
C PRO A 139 8.00 -17.77 -15.01
N LEU A 140 9.15 -17.71 -14.36
CA LEU A 140 10.40 -18.29 -14.80
C LEU A 140 10.60 -19.70 -14.20
N GLU A 141 11.57 -20.45 -14.72
CA GLU A 141 12.00 -21.72 -14.15
C GLU A 141 12.32 -21.56 -12.65
N GLY A 142 11.85 -22.49 -11.84
CA GLY A 142 12.02 -22.48 -10.39
C GLY A 142 11.05 -21.58 -9.61
N ARG A 143 10.09 -20.90 -10.28
CA ARG A 143 9.13 -19.95 -9.63
C ARG A 143 8.35 -20.58 -8.47
N MET A 144 8.10 -21.88 -8.54
CA MET A 144 7.33 -22.60 -7.50
C MET A 144 8.20 -23.06 -6.32
N GLY A 145 9.47 -22.63 -6.29
CA GLY A 145 10.35 -22.94 -5.16
C GLY A 145 9.87 -22.29 -3.86
N SER A 146 10.08 -23.01 -2.76
CA SER A 146 9.80 -22.51 -1.41
C SER A 146 10.70 -21.30 -1.09
N GLY A 147 10.14 -20.27 -0.45
CA GLY A 147 10.83 -19.03 -0.13
C GLY A 147 10.69 -17.95 -1.19
N ILE A 148 9.89 -18.17 -2.26
CA ILE A 148 9.58 -17.17 -3.29
C ILE A 148 8.14 -16.68 -3.09
N HIS A 149 7.99 -15.46 -2.62
CA HIS A 149 6.72 -14.87 -2.23
C HIS A 149 6.37 -13.62 -3.04
N PHE A 150 5.10 -13.32 -3.16
CA PHE A 150 4.69 -12.01 -3.61
C PHE A 150 4.88 -10.95 -2.51
N ALA A 151 5.29 -9.75 -2.91
CA ALA A 151 5.51 -8.65 -1.98
C ALA A 151 4.27 -8.34 -1.15
N MET A 152 3.08 -8.42 -1.75
CA MET A 152 1.84 -8.12 -1.05
C MET A 152 1.46 -9.16 -0.01
N ASP A 153 1.76 -10.45 -0.23
CA ASP A 153 1.54 -11.50 0.77
C ASP A 153 2.44 -11.23 1.99
N TYR A 154 3.71 -10.93 1.74
CA TYR A 154 4.67 -10.60 2.79
C TYR A 154 4.27 -9.35 3.60
N LEU A 155 3.93 -8.23 2.93
CA LEU A 155 3.58 -6.98 3.60
C LEU A 155 2.23 -7.06 4.32
N THR A 156 1.25 -7.77 3.75
CA THR A 156 -0.05 -7.98 4.37
C THR A 156 0.07 -8.79 5.65
N GLU A 157 0.78 -9.92 5.60
CA GLU A 157 0.97 -10.78 6.76
C GLU A 157 1.72 -10.06 7.88
N GLN A 158 2.76 -9.28 7.53
CA GLN A 158 3.47 -8.43 8.50
C GLN A 158 2.54 -7.42 9.18
N THR A 159 1.65 -6.78 8.43
CA THR A 159 0.70 -5.83 9.00
C THR A 159 -0.30 -6.53 9.90
N GLN A 160 -0.84 -7.68 9.49
CA GLN A 160 -1.76 -8.48 10.30
C GLN A 160 -1.12 -8.92 11.63
N TYR A 161 0.15 -9.33 11.58
CA TYR A 161 0.90 -9.69 12.77
C TYR A 161 1.09 -8.49 13.72
N LEU A 162 1.47 -7.34 13.19
CA LEU A 162 1.65 -6.12 13.98
C LEU A 162 0.34 -5.57 14.56
N ASN A 163 -0.77 -5.79 13.87
CA ASN A 163 -2.12 -5.44 14.34
C ASN A 163 -2.70 -6.47 15.35
N GLY A 164 -2.02 -7.60 15.56
CA GLY A 164 -2.51 -8.67 16.45
C GLY A 164 -3.63 -9.51 15.85
N GLU A 165 -3.81 -9.49 14.52
CA GLU A 165 -4.82 -10.29 13.81
C GLU A 165 -4.37 -11.76 13.64
N ILE A 166 -3.06 -11.99 13.62
CA ILE A 166 -2.44 -13.32 13.56
C ILE A 166 -1.37 -13.47 14.66
N GLU A 167 -1.17 -14.68 15.15
CA GLU A 167 -0.22 -14.95 16.25
C GLU A 167 1.22 -15.18 15.78
N SER A 168 1.42 -15.61 14.54
CA SER A 168 2.74 -15.92 13.99
C SER A 168 2.82 -15.64 12.50
N LEU A 169 4.05 -15.42 12.02
CA LEU A 169 4.37 -15.18 10.61
C LEU A 169 4.69 -16.50 9.90
N SER A 170 4.11 -16.73 8.72
CA SER A 170 4.51 -17.78 7.81
C SER A 170 5.63 -17.33 6.86
N ILE A 171 5.65 -16.04 6.53
CA ILE A 171 6.66 -15.40 5.70
C ILE A 171 7.49 -14.46 6.55
N THR A 172 8.77 -14.75 6.74
CA THR A 172 9.69 -13.91 7.52
C THR A 172 11.06 -13.76 6.87
N ALA A 173 11.62 -12.56 6.93
CA ALA A 173 12.98 -12.24 6.50
C ALA A 173 14.01 -12.43 7.64
N LYS A 174 13.57 -12.75 8.85
CA LYS A 174 14.46 -12.88 10.01
C LYS A 174 15.59 -13.88 9.76
N ASP A 175 16.81 -13.45 9.99
CA ASP A 175 18.04 -14.25 9.83
C ASP A 175 18.25 -14.82 8.40
N LYS A 176 17.62 -14.23 7.36
CA LYS A 176 17.72 -14.65 5.97
C LYS A 176 18.49 -13.65 5.11
N ASN A 177 19.05 -14.12 4.01
CA ASN A 177 19.48 -13.29 2.90
C ASN A 177 18.26 -13.08 2.00
N VAL A 178 17.94 -11.83 1.70
CA VAL A 178 16.71 -11.44 1.00
C VAL A 178 17.05 -10.87 -0.36
N ILE A 179 16.37 -11.36 -1.38
CA ILE A 179 16.39 -10.77 -2.73
C ILE A 179 15.01 -10.18 -3.00
N ILE A 180 14.96 -8.90 -3.38
CA ILE A 180 13.74 -8.21 -3.76
C ILE A 180 13.78 -7.93 -5.25
N ILE A 181 12.85 -8.48 -6.01
CA ILE A 181 12.76 -8.30 -7.45
C ILE A 181 11.79 -7.16 -7.75
N GLY A 182 12.34 -6.03 -8.19
CA GLY A 182 11.60 -4.80 -8.46
C GLY A 182 12.02 -3.64 -7.56
N ALA A 183 12.13 -2.46 -8.13
CA ALA A 183 12.67 -1.26 -7.47
C ALA A 183 11.64 -0.12 -7.36
N GLY A 184 10.34 -0.45 -7.35
CA GLY A 184 9.26 0.50 -7.05
C GLY A 184 9.04 0.66 -5.54
N ASP A 185 8.05 1.48 -5.19
CA ASP A 185 7.69 1.79 -3.79
C ASP A 185 7.41 0.53 -2.95
N THR A 186 6.68 -0.45 -3.52
CA THR A 186 6.43 -1.74 -2.85
C THR A 186 7.73 -2.50 -2.53
N GLY A 187 8.71 -2.45 -3.46
CA GLY A 187 10.02 -3.05 -3.21
C GLY A 187 10.79 -2.34 -2.10
N ALA A 188 10.73 -1.01 -2.04
CA ALA A 188 11.31 -0.23 -0.94
C ALA A 188 10.63 -0.56 0.40
N ASP A 189 9.31 -0.74 0.40
CA ASP A 189 8.57 -1.15 1.59
C ASP A 189 8.99 -2.55 2.07
N CYS A 190 9.26 -3.49 1.14
CA CYS A 190 9.83 -4.81 1.49
C CYS A 190 11.25 -4.69 2.07
N VAL A 191 12.11 -3.80 1.54
CA VAL A 191 13.44 -3.52 2.12
C VAL A 191 13.30 -3.07 3.57
N ALA A 192 12.46 -2.07 3.83
CA ALA A 192 12.27 -1.53 5.16
C ALA A 192 11.68 -2.54 6.15
N THR A 193 10.77 -3.38 5.70
CA THR A 193 10.16 -4.44 6.51
C THR A 193 11.20 -5.50 6.87
N ALA A 194 11.95 -6.01 5.88
CA ALA A 194 13.00 -7.00 6.11
C ALA A 194 14.13 -6.50 7.04
N LEU A 195 14.46 -5.21 6.97
CA LEU A 195 15.40 -4.59 7.91
C LEU A 195 14.91 -4.68 9.36
N ARG A 196 13.61 -4.45 9.59
CA ARG A 196 12.99 -4.49 10.93
C ARG A 196 12.87 -5.91 11.47
N GLU A 197 12.76 -6.90 10.59
CA GLU A 197 12.83 -8.32 10.96
C GLU A 197 14.27 -8.82 11.23
N ASN A 198 15.29 -7.96 11.12
CA ASN A 198 16.70 -8.33 11.30
C ASN A 198 17.18 -9.38 10.27
N CYS A 199 16.91 -9.17 9.00
CA CYS A 199 17.51 -9.95 7.92
C CYS A 199 19.05 -9.86 7.95
N LYS A 200 19.73 -10.87 7.39
CA LYS A 200 21.20 -10.89 7.27
C LYS A 200 21.71 -9.93 6.21
N SER A 201 21.06 -9.92 5.06
CA SER A 201 21.39 -9.05 3.93
C SER A 201 20.18 -8.83 3.05
N ILE A 202 20.19 -7.74 2.27
CA ILE A 202 19.19 -7.47 1.23
C ILE A 202 19.90 -7.06 -0.04
N VAL A 203 19.42 -7.61 -1.18
CA VAL A 203 19.73 -7.10 -2.51
C VAL A 203 18.42 -6.85 -3.24
N GLN A 204 18.26 -5.65 -3.79
CA GLN A 204 17.07 -5.28 -4.56
C GLN A 204 17.43 -5.15 -6.04
N PHE A 205 16.80 -5.94 -6.90
CA PHE A 205 17.05 -5.94 -8.34
C PHE A 205 16.24 -4.88 -9.07
N ASN A 206 16.94 -4.01 -9.78
CA ASN A 206 16.36 -3.02 -10.68
C ASN A 206 16.76 -3.33 -12.13
N LYS A 207 15.78 -3.60 -13.00
CA LYS A 207 16.03 -3.89 -14.41
C LYS A 207 16.53 -2.68 -15.22
N TYR A 208 16.30 -1.47 -14.70
CA TYR A 208 16.76 -0.24 -15.33
C TYR A 208 18.16 0.15 -14.86
N THR A 209 18.86 0.94 -15.67
CA THR A 209 20.13 1.54 -15.29
C THR A 209 19.95 2.57 -14.17
N LYS A 210 21.00 2.77 -13.38
CA LYS A 210 21.00 3.82 -12.34
C LYS A 210 20.78 5.18 -13.01
N GLN A 211 19.84 5.95 -12.51
CA GLN A 211 19.58 7.29 -12.97
C GLN A 211 20.71 8.25 -12.56
N PRO A 212 20.96 9.32 -13.32
CA PRO A 212 21.97 10.32 -12.96
C PRO A 212 21.60 11.02 -11.65
N GLU A 213 22.59 11.39 -10.87
CA GLU A 213 22.41 12.06 -9.58
C GLU A 213 21.97 13.53 -9.72
N GLU A 214 22.34 14.15 -10.85
CA GLU A 214 21.97 15.53 -11.16
C GLU A 214 21.32 15.63 -12.56
N ILE A 215 20.45 16.62 -12.70
CA ILE A 215 19.85 16.95 -14.00
C ILE A 215 20.91 17.68 -14.84
N THR A 216 21.36 17.06 -15.91
CA THR A 216 22.17 17.75 -16.93
C THR A 216 21.22 18.38 -17.95
N PHE A 217 21.31 19.69 -18.12
CA PHE A 217 20.46 20.45 -19.05
C PHE A 217 20.82 20.27 -20.56
N GLU A 218 21.70 19.33 -20.88
CA GLU A 218 22.09 19.00 -22.25
C GLU A 218 21.06 18.15 -23.01
N SER A 219 20.00 17.72 -22.37
CA SER A 219 18.96 16.93 -23.03
C SER A 219 17.86 17.84 -23.60
N ASN A 220 17.46 17.58 -24.84
CA ASN A 220 16.30 18.16 -25.54
C ASN A 220 14.94 17.92 -24.89
N THR A 221 14.88 17.69 -23.59
CA THR A 221 13.63 17.53 -22.85
C THR A 221 13.09 18.91 -22.50
N SER A 222 12.11 19.36 -23.29
CA SER A 222 11.39 20.59 -23.02
C SER A 222 10.52 20.45 -21.77
N TRP A 223 10.47 21.49 -20.94
CA TRP A 223 9.47 21.59 -19.86
C TRP A 223 8.07 21.25 -20.41
N PRO A 224 7.23 20.46 -19.71
CA PRO A 224 7.34 20.04 -18.30
C PRO A 224 8.00 18.66 -18.06
N LEU A 225 8.60 18.04 -19.05
CA LEU A 225 9.24 16.74 -18.91
C LEU A 225 10.53 16.88 -18.09
N ALA A 226 10.48 16.49 -16.82
CA ALA A 226 11.66 16.36 -15.99
C ALA A 226 12.33 15.00 -16.24
N MET A 227 13.65 15.00 -16.48
CA MET A 227 14.40 13.76 -16.50
C MET A 227 14.34 13.08 -15.11
N PRO A 228 14.18 11.76 -15.07
CA PRO A 228 14.25 11.03 -13.80
C PRO A 228 15.66 11.17 -13.23
N VAL A 229 15.74 11.57 -11.96
CA VAL A 229 16.98 11.70 -11.19
C VAL A 229 17.05 10.59 -10.17
N PHE A 230 18.25 10.15 -9.87
CA PHE A 230 18.49 9.22 -8.79
C PHE A 230 17.92 9.72 -7.48
N LYS A 231 17.13 8.87 -6.83
CA LYS A 231 16.58 9.15 -5.50
C LYS A 231 16.75 7.93 -4.61
N MET A 232 17.23 8.16 -3.41
CA MET A 232 17.16 7.18 -2.35
C MET A 232 15.87 7.35 -1.57
N ASP A 233 15.09 6.29 -1.50
CA ASP A 233 13.93 6.20 -0.61
C ASP A 233 14.40 6.04 0.86
N TYR A 234 13.48 6.22 1.81
CA TYR A 234 13.74 6.05 3.22
C TYR A 234 14.36 4.68 3.55
N ALA A 235 13.83 3.62 2.96
CA ALA A 235 14.29 2.25 3.15
C ALA A 235 15.74 2.03 2.71
N HIS A 236 16.13 2.63 1.56
CA HIS A 236 17.49 2.53 1.05
C HIS A 236 18.49 3.27 1.94
N LYS A 237 18.10 4.44 2.47
CA LYS A 237 18.91 5.21 3.42
C LYS A 237 19.10 4.47 4.75
N GLU A 238 18.04 3.83 5.26
CA GLU A 238 18.11 3.01 6.46
C GLU A 238 19.03 1.81 6.25
N TYR A 239 18.95 1.15 5.09
CA TYR A 239 19.82 0.03 4.74
C TYR A 239 21.28 0.48 4.65
N GLU A 240 21.56 1.57 3.94
CA GLU A 240 22.89 2.13 3.80
C GLU A 240 23.49 2.52 5.15
N ALA A 241 22.70 3.13 6.04
CA ALA A 241 23.13 3.46 7.39
C ALA A 241 23.50 2.22 8.23
N LYS A 242 22.83 1.09 8.01
CA LYS A 242 23.08 -0.16 8.75
C LYS A 242 24.22 -1.00 8.16
N PHE A 243 24.32 -1.07 6.82
CA PHE A 243 25.23 -1.98 6.11
C PHE A 243 26.34 -1.28 5.31
N GLY A 244 26.37 0.07 5.28
CA GLY A 244 27.41 0.86 4.64
C GLY A 244 27.34 0.90 3.09
N GLN A 245 26.29 0.36 2.49
CA GLN A 245 26.12 0.32 1.03
C GLN A 245 24.64 0.37 0.62
N GLU A 246 24.36 0.82 -0.58
CA GLU A 246 23.01 0.81 -1.15
C GLU A 246 22.59 -0.63 -1.50
N PRO A 247 21.31 -1.05 -1.23
CA PRO A 247 20.87 -2.42 -1.51
C PRO A 247 20.55 -2.70 -2.98
N ARG A 248 20.41 -1.67 -3.85
CA ARG A 248 19.95 -1.85 -5.22
C ARG A 248 21.07 -2.25 -6.17
N ALA A 249 20.84 -3.31 -6.94
CA ALA A 249 21.63 -3.71 -8.10
C ALA A 249 20.90 -3.29 -9.38
N TYR A 250 21.58 -2.51 -10.24
CA TYR A 250 20.99 -1.90 -11.44
C TYR A 250 21.32 -2.68 -12.71
N GLY A 251 20.44 -2.61 -13.72
CA GLY A 251 20.61 -3.30 -14.99
C GLY A 251 20.54 -4.83 -14.85
N VAL A 252 19.86 -5.33 -13.82
CA VAL A 252 19.77 -6.76 -13.51
C VAL A 252 18.44 -7.31 -13.98
N GLN A 253 18.48 -8.41 -14.74
CA GLN A 253 17.32 -9.15 -15.18
C GLN A 253 17.32 -10.54 -14.55
N THR A 254 16.22 -10.94 -13.93
CA THR A 254 16.02 -12.29 -13.42
C THR A 254 15.78 -13.24 -14.59
N MET A 255 16.56 -14.33 -14.68
CA MET A 255 16.44 -15.33 -15.76
C MET A 255 15.79 -16.63 -15.28
N ARG A 256 16.01 -17.00 -14.01
CA ARG A 256 15.43 -18.19 -13.36
C ARG A 256 15.59 -18.08 -11.85
N TYR A 257 14.95 -18.98 -11.14
CA TYR A 257 15.13 -19.17 -9.69
C TYR A 257 15.86 -20.51 -9.49
N ASP A 258 17.01 -20.46 -8.88
CA ASP A 258 17.74 -21.68 -8.52
C ASP A 258 17.17 -22.23 -7.21
N VAL A 259 16.84 -23.52 -7.21
CA VAL A 259 16.32 -24.23 -6.04
C VAL A 259 17.23 -25.39 -5.66
N ASP A 260 17.25 -25.75 -4.39
CA ASP A 260 17.98 -26.91 -3.89
C ASP A 260 17.20 -28.23 -4.14
N GLU A 261 17.77 -29.35 -3.73
CA GLU A 261 17.16 -30.69 -3.87
C GLU A 261 15.86 -30.84 -3.05
N LEU A 262 15.66 -29.98 -2.05
CA LEU A 262 14.44 -29.92 -1.23
C LEU A 262 13.40 -28.94 -1.78
N GLY A 263 13.72 -28.27 -2.89
CA GLY A 263 12.84 -27.29 -3.52
C GLY A 263 12.87 -25.89 -2.89
N ASN A 264 13.83 -25.58 -2.03
CA ASN A 264 13.98 -24.23 -1.47
C ASN A 264 14.83 -23.35 -2.40
N VAL A 265 14.50 -22.06 -2.48
CA VAL A 265 15.31 -21.07 -3.22
C VAL A 265 16.70 -20.96 -2.58
N LYS A 266 17.73 -20.89 -3.48
CA LYS A 266 19.15 -20.75 -3.09
C LYS A 266 19.58 -19.31 -3.05
#